data_d411870bec73ee83061985bdb61333d9
#
_entry.id   d411870bec73ee83061985bdb61333d9
#
_cell.length_a   1.000
_cell.length_b   1.000
_cell.length_c   1.000
_cell.angle_alpha   90.00
_cell.angle_beta   90.00
_cell.angle_gamma   90.00
#
_symmetry.space_group_name_H-M   'P 1'
#
loop_
_entity.id
_entity.type
_entity.pdbx_description
1 polymer ?
#
loop_
_entity_poly.entity_id
_entity_poly.type
_entity_poly.pdbx_seq_one_letter_code
_entity_poly.pdbx_strand_id
1 'polypeptide(L)'
;MKNLDNDQLIMLEIQAELFELLTKHADFMSQAVAITFKTVVDCYVAQFGRKGAESMLITAIESIKEGKHDLDPAIIPQNLLN
;
A
#
# COMPACT_ATOMS: atom_id res chain seq x y z
N MET A 1 -16.39 1.28 -21.88
CA MET A 1 -15.76 0.84 -20.63
C MET A 1 -14.40 0.23 -20.94
N LYS A 2 -13.37 0.66 -20.22
CA LYS A 2 -12.03 0.11 -20.41
C LYS A 2 -11.96 -1.26 -19.77
N ASN A 3 -11.51 -2.26 -20.54
CA ASN A 3 -11.21 -3.57 -19.96
C ASN A 3 -9.86 -3.51 -19.25
N LEU A 4 -9.82 -4.01 -18.04
CA LEU A 4 -8.57 -4.15 -17.29
C LEU A 4 -7.82 -5.37 -17.81
N ASP A 5 -6.51 -5.27 -17.93
CA ASP A 5 -5.69 -6.44 -18.26
C ASP A 5 -5.51 -7.33 -17.02
N ASN A 6 -4.94 -8.53 -17.22
CA ASN A 6 -4.75 -9.49 -16.14
C ASN A 6 -3.87 -8.94 -15.01
N ASP A 7 -2.82 -8.21 -15.34
CA ASP A 7 -1.93 -7.65 -14.33
C ASP A 7 -2.64 -6.62 -13.46
N GLN A 8 -3.48 -5.77 -14.08
CA GLN A 8 -4.26 -4.80 -13.33
C GLN A 8 -5.26 -5.47 -12.40
N LEU A 9 -5.91 -6.54 -12.87
CA LEU A 9 -6.85 -7.29 -12.03
C LEU A 9 -6.14 -7.95 -10.84
N ILE A 10 -4.97 -8.52 -11.06
CA ILE A 10 -4.17 -9.12 -9.98
C ILE A 10 -3.76 -8.05 -8.97
N MET A 11 -3.32 -6.88 -9.43
CA MET A 11 -2.94 -5.79 -8.53
C MET A 11 -4.11 -5.31 -7.68
N LEU A 12 -5.30 -5.19 -8.27
CA LEU A 12 -6.51 -4.81 -7.53
C LEU A 12 -6.89 -5.88 -6.51
N GLU A 13 -6.73 -7.14 -6.85
CA GLU A 13 -6.99 -8.27 -5.95
C GLU A 13 -6.05 -8.21 -4.74
N ILE A 14 -4.75 -8.00 -4.98
CA ILE A 14 -3.76 -7.88 -3.91
C ILE A 14 -4.12 -6.70 -3.00
N GLN A 15 -4.49 -5.56 -3.56
CA GLN A 15 -4.85 -4.38 -2.78
C GLN A 15 -6.09 -4.65 -1.93
N ALA A 16 -7.10 -5.32 -2.49
CA ALA A 16 -8.31 -5.67 -1.76
C ALA A 16 -8.01 -6.62 -0.60
N GLU A 17 -7.14 -7.59 -0.81
CA GLU A 17 -6.74 -8.54 0.23
C GLU A 17 -5.97 -7.83 1.36
N LEU A 18 -5.11 -6.86 1.02
CA LEU A 18 -4.40 -6.07 2.02
C LEU A 18 -5.36 -5.24 2.87
N PHE A 19 -6.34 -4.59 2.26
CA PHE A 19 -7.37 -3.85 3.01
C PHE A 19 -8.16 -4.79 3.92
N GLU A 20 -8.52 -5.96 3.43
CA GLU A 20 -9.23 -6.96 4.23
C GLU A 20 -8.40 -7.40 5.43
N LEU A 21 -7.11 -7.68 5.21
CA LEU A 21 -6.20 -8.05 6.28
C LEU A 21 -6.12 -6.96 7.35
N LEU A 22 -5.94 -5.72 6.94
CA LEU A 22 -5.86 -4.59 7.87
C LEU A 22 -7.17 -4.39 8.62
N THR A 23 -8.30 -4.58 7.95
CA THR A 23 -9.62 -4.47 8.58
C THR A 23 -9.81 -5.51 9.68
N LYS A 24 -9.28 -6.72 9.49
CA LYS A 24 -9.32 -7.77 10.54
C LYS A 24 -8.60 -7.36 11.81
N HIS A 25 -7.64 -6.46 11.70
CA HIS A 25 -6.83 -6.01 12.82
C HIS A 25 -7.12 -4.54 13.16
N ALA A 26 -8.38 -4.13 13.01
CA ALA A 26 -8.79 -2.73 13.20
C ALA A 26 -8.43 -2.20 14.59
N ASP A 27 -8.53 -3.02 15.63
CA ASP A 27 -8.18 -2.63 17.00
C ASP A 27 -6.68 -2.41 17.20
N PHE A 28 -5.89 -2.81 16.22
CA PHE A 28 -4.43 -2.75 16.27
C PHE A 28 -3.89 -2.05 15.02
N MET A 29 -4.68 -1.10 14.48
CA MET A 29 -4.46 -0.58 13.14
C MET A 29 -3.11 0.10 12.95
N SER A 30 -2.70 0.97 13.87
CA SER A 30 -1.43 1.68 13.73
C SER A 30 -0.25 0.73 13.64
N GLN A 31 -0.25 -0.30 14.48
CA GLN A 31 0.81 -1.30 14.49
C GLN A 31 0.73 -2.22 13.25
N ALA A 32 -0.49 -2.56 12.84
CA ALA A 32 -0.69 -3.38 11.64
C ALA A 32 -0.16 -2.68 10.38
N VAL A 33 -0.43 -1.39 10.24
CA VAL A 33 0.09 -0.60 9.12
C VAL A 33 1.61 -0.49 9.21
N ALA A 34 2.15 -0.26 10.39
CA ALA A 34 3.59 -0.12 10.60
C ALA A 34 4.33 -1.41 10.23
N ILE A 35 3.85 -2.57 10.67
CA ILE A 35 4.51 -3.84 10.35
C ILE A 35 4.33 -4.21 8.87
N THR A 36 3.22 -3.83 8.27
CA THR A 36 3.01 -4.01 6.83
C THR A 36 4.04 -3.19 6.05
N PHE A 37 4.23 -1.94 6.43
CA PHE A 37 5.22 -1.07 5.79
C PHE A 37 6.63 -1.64 5.93
N LYS A 38 7.01 -2.05 7.13
CA LYS A 38 8.33 -2.67 7.35
C LYS A 38 8.51 -3.89 6.46
N THR A 39 7.51 -4.74 6.40
CA THR A 39 7.56 -5.96 5.58
C THR A 39 7.76 -5.63 4.10
N VAL A 40 7.05 -4.63 3.59
CA VAL A 40 7.19 -4.18 2.21
C VAL A 40 8.60 -3.64 1.95
N VAL A 41 9.13 -2.85 2.88
CA VAL A 41 10.51 -2.33 2.76
C VAL A 41 11.52 -3.48 2.75
N ASP A 42 11.35 -4.45 3.64
CA ASP A 42 12.22 -5.64 3.66
C ASP A 42 12.20 -6.37 2.32
N CYS A 43 11.02 -6.50 1.70
CA CYS A 43 10.88 -7.11 0.39
C CYS A 43 11.59 -6.31 -0.71
N TYR A 44 11.48 -4.99 -0.68
CA TYR A 44 12.21 -4.13 -1.62
C TYR A 44 13.71 -4.31 -1.49
N VAL A 45 14.23 -4.33 -0.27
CA VAL A 45 15.67 -4.53 -0.05
C VAL A 45 16.10 -5.91 -0.56
N ALA A 46 15.30 -6.94 -0.29
CA ALA A 46 15.59 -8.30 -0.75
C ALA A 46 15.65 -8.40 -2.28
N GLN A 47 14.73 -7.69 -2.97
CA GLN A 47 14.64 -7.74 -4.43
C GLN A 47 15.62 -6.81 -5.13
N PHE A 48 15.81 -5.61 -4.63
CA PHE A 48 16.51 -4.54 -5.36
C PHE A 48 17.76 -4.03 -4.65
N GLY A 49 18.09 -4.57 -3.47
CA GLY A 49 19.19 -4.09 -2.66
C GLY A 49 18.86 -2.77 -1.96
N ARG A 50 19.79 -2.30 -1.12
CA ARG A 50 19.60 -1.08 -0.33
C ARG A 50 19.34 0.14 -1.20
N LYS A 51 20.14 0.33 -2.26
CA LYS A 51 20.00 1.50 -3.13
C LYS A 51 18.70 1.47 -3.94
N GLY A 52 18.33 0.30 -4.43
CA GLY A 52 17.08 0.14 -5.16
C GLY A 52 15.88 0.43 -4.28
N ALA A 53 15.87 -0.09 -3.05
CA ALA A 53 14.81 0.18 -2.10
C ALA A 53 14.73 1.67 -1.75
N GLU A 54 15.87 2.30 -1.53
CA GLU A 54 15.95 3.74 -1.26
C GLU A 54 15.35 4.55 -2.40
N SER A 55 15.69 4.22 -3.65
CA SER A 55 15.13 4.90 -4.81
C SER A 55 13.61 4.77 -4.88
N MET A 56 13.09 3.59 -4.58
CA MET A 56 11.65 3.36 -4.57
C MET A 56 10.94 4.19 -3.50
N LEU A 57 11.55 4.30 -2.32
CA LEU A 57 10.98 5.11 -1.24
C LEU A 57 11.03 6.60 -1.56
N ILE A 58 12.09 7.07 -2.20
CA ILE A 58 12.18 8.45 -2.66
C ILE A 58 11.06 8.75 -3.68
N THR A 59 10.85 7.85 -4.63
CA THR A 59 9.76 7.97 -5.60
C THR A 59 8.40 8.01 -4.89
N ALA A 60 8.23 7.18 -3.86
CA ALA A 60 6.99 7.18 -3.07
C ALA A 60 6.79 8.52 -2.36
N ILE A 61 7.86 9.09 -1.79
CA ILE A 61 7.78 10.41 -1.15
C ILE A 61 7.33 11.47 -2.15
N GLU A 62 7.89 11.46 -3.34
CA GLU A 62 7.51 12.41 -4.39
C GLU A 62 6.05 12.24 -4.79
N SER A 63 5.59 11.00 -4.92
CA SER A 63 4.20 10.74 -5.27
C SER A 63 3.23 11.18 -4.17
N ILE A 64 3.64 11.10 -2.91
CA ILE A 64 2.85 11.62 -1.79
C ILE A 64 2.70 13.14 -1.92
N LYS A 65 3.80 13.82 -2.21
CA LYS A 65 3.79 15.29 -2.38
C LYS A 65 2.89 15.73 -3.55
N GLU A 66 2.79 14.90 -4.58
CA GLU A 66 1.94 15.17 -5.73
C GLU A 66 0.47 14.82 -5.50
N GLY A 67 0.13 14.27 -4.34
CA GLY A 67 -1.25 13.93 -4.01
C GLY A 67 -1.74 12.62 -4.63
N LYS A 68 -0.84 11.79 -5.16
CA LYS A 68 -1.23 10.53 -5.83
C LYS A 68 -1.79 9.49 -4.88
N HIS A 69 -1.57 9.66 -3.59
CA HIS A 69 -2.05 8.73 -2.56
C HIS A 69 -3.24 9.27 -1.78
N ASP A 70 -3.77 10.43 -2.20
CA ASP A 70 -4.95 10.98 -1.56
C ASP A 70 -6.14 10.09 -1.94
N LEU A 71 -6.78 9.52 -0.93
CA LEU A 71 -7.90 8.62 -1.14
C LEU A 71 -9.19 9.31 -0.69
N ASP A 72 -10.26 9.04 -1.44
CA ASP A 72 -11.58 9.51 -1.05
C ASP A 72 -12.03 8.77 0.20
N PRO A 73 -12.27 9.47 1.33
CA PRO A 73 -12.72 8.81 2.55
C PRO A 73 -13.98 7.96 2.38
N ALA A 74 -14.79 8.26 1.36
CA ALA A 74 -16.02 7.52 1.10
C ALA A 74 -15.77 6.10 0.60
N ILE A 75 -14.58 5.80 0.05
CA ILE A 75 -14.26 4.49 -0.50
C ILE A 75 -13.31 3.67 0.36
N ILE A 76 -12.85 4.24 1.48
CA ILE A 76 -11.96 3.54 2.41
C ILE A 76 -12.77 3.11 3.62
N PRO A 77 -12.58 1.87 4.13
CA PRO A 77 -13.21 1.48 5.38
C PRO A 77 -12.93 2.48 6.49
N GLN A 78 -13.96 2.86 7.22
CA GLN A 78 -13.88 3.92 8.25
C GLN A 78 -12.76 3.68 9.26
N ASN A 79 -12.57 2.43 9.66
CA ASN A 79 -11.57 2.05 10.67
C ASN A 79 -10.12 2.19 10.17
N LEU A 80 -9.90 2.40 8.88
CA LEU A 80 -8.58 2.63 8.33
C LEU A 80 -8.21 4.12 8.27
N LEU A 81 -9.13 5.01 8.64
CA LEU A 81 -8.93 6.45 8.53
C LEU A 81 -8.39 7.11 9.80
N ASN A 82 -8.19 6.37 10.84
CA ASN A 82 -7.70 6.92 12.11
C ASN A 82 -6.19 7.05 12.15
#